data_81869f9c81684acce38c0f7597124370
#
_entry.id   81869f9c81684acce38c0f7597124370
#
_cell.length_a   1.000
_cell.length_b   1.000
_cell.length_c   1.000
_cell.angle_alpha   90.00
_cell.angle_beta   90.00
_cell.angle_gamma   90.00
#
_symmetry.space_group_name_H-M   'P 1'
#
loop_
_entity.id
_entity.type
_entity.pdbx_description
1 polymer ?
#
loop_
_entity_poly.entity_id
_entity_poly.type
_entity_poly.pdbx_seq_one_letter_code
_entity_poly.pdbx_strand_id
1 'polypeptide(L)'
;MADFTFAHREEGFDEHIEHSIRGYGHLLKDVIAYSRYFVEDDTDVVDIGCSTGKLTQAILEENQDHCYNANYVGVEIAEGFYKDLDKRHTNVTLTNPWANVEFVKDDIRNFEFNNCSLVTSIFTLQFMPPRHRKDVLSKIYNGLNDGGAFIFAEKTVCEDPRMQDMITFNYYDYKRDNFTTEDIMDKERTLRHMMKPNTWSEILHNLYVAGFDEYKVQPFWRNHTFVGAIAIK
;
A
#
# COMPACT_ATOMS: atom_id res chain seq x y z
N MET A 1 -26.94 -3.23 7.06
CA MET A 1 -25.57 -2.78 7.33
C MET A 1 -24.96 -2.50 5.97
N ALA A 2 -24.68 -1.25 5.64
CA ALA A 2 -23.97 -0.94 4.42
C ALA A 2 -22.57 -1.55 4.57
N ASP A 3 -22.28 -2.61 3.82
CA ASP A 3 -20.93 -3.08 3.63
C ASP A 3 -20.17 -1.91 2.99
N PHE A 4 -19.30 -1.27 3.76
CA PHE A 4 -18.31 -0.40 3.18
C PHE A 4 -17.35 -1.30 2.45
N THR A 5 -17.70 -1.60 1.26
CA THR A 5 -16.78 -2.15 0.28
C THR A 5 -16.31 -0.95 -0.53
N PHE A 6 -15.03 -0.85 -0.85
CA PHE A 6 -14.55 0.10 -1.86
C PHE A 6 -15.25 -0.10 -3.22
N ALA A 7 -16.25 -0.98 -3.30
CA ALA A 7 -17.16 -1.19 -4.42
C ALA A 7 -17.98 0.07 -4.80
N HIS A 8 -18.25 0.95 -3.83
CA HIS A 8 -18.98 2.20 -4.03
C HIS A 8 -18.08 3.40 -3.69
N ARG A 9 -16.86 3.42 -4.25
CA ARG A 9 -15.99 4.56 -4.06
C ARG A 9 -16.58 5.84 -4.67
N GLU A 10 -16.37 6.97 -4.01
CA GLU A 10 -16.68 8.28 -4.53
C GLU A 10 -15.74 8.62 -5.71
N GLU A 11 -16.23 9.37 -6.70
CA GLU A 11 -15.38 9.97 -7.72
C GLU A 11 -14.29 10.81 -7.03
N GLY A 12 -13.04 10.77 -7.54
CA GLY A 12 -11.93 11.52 -6.95
C GLY A 12 -11.20 10.82 -5.79
N PHE A 13 -11.17 9.48 -5.75
CA PHE A 13 -10.47 8.72 -4.71
C PHE A 13 -9.03 9.19 -4.47
N ASP A 14 -8.26 9.43 -5.53
CA ASP A 14 -6.85 9.85 -5.43
C ASP A 14 -6.72 11.24 -4.79
N GLU A 15 -7.62 12.16 -5.11
CA GLU A 15 -7.67 13.50 -4.50
C GLU A 15 -8.14 13.43 -3.03
N HIS A 16 -9.14 12.60 -2.75
CA HIS A 16 -9.65 12.42 -1.39
C HIS A 16 -8.57 11.89 -0.43
N ILE A 17 -7.76 10.92 -0.86
CA ILE A 17 -6.71 10.34 0.00
C ILE A 17 -5.59 11.35 0.27
N GLU A 18 -5.25 12.21 -0.69
CA GLU A 18 -4.26 13.28 -0.49
C GLU A 18 -4.70 14.29 0.59
N HIS A 19 -5.99 14.61 0.66
CA HIS A 19 -6.55 15.45 1.72
C HIS A 19 -6.76 14.72 3.06
N SER A 20 -6.88 13.40 3.03
CA SER A 20 -7.10 12.58 4.22
C SER A 20 -5.81 12.23 4.96
N ILE A 21 -4.68 12.12 4.26
CA ILE A 21 -3.40 11.68 4.84
C ILE A 21 -2.33 12.73 4.54
N ARG A 22 -1.93 13.47 5.58
CA ARG A 22 -0.93 14.52 5.46
C ARG A 22 0.39 13.97 4.91
N GLY A 23 0.84 14.52 3.78
CA GLY A 23 2.07 14.11 3.12
C GLY A 23 1.96 12.82 2.30
N TYR A 24 0.75 12.36 1.95
CA TYR A 24 0.53 11.19 1.11
C TYR A 24 1.29 11.27 -0.22
N GLY A 25 1.22 12.41 -0.92
CA GLY A 25 1.96 12.61 -2.17
C GLY A 25 3.49 12.52 -2.00
N HIS A 26 4.05 12.93 -0.83
CA HIS A 26 5.47 12.75 -0.53
C HIS A 26 5.80 11.27 -0.28
N LEU A 27 4.97 10.55 0.48
CA LEU A 27 5.13 9.11 0.67
C LEU A 27 5.20 8.38 -0.68
N LEU A 28 4.28 8.64 -1.61
CA LEU A 28 4.30 7.98 -2.92
C LEU A 28 5.56 8.33 -3.72
N LYS A 29 6.00 9.61 -3.69
CA LYS A 29 7.26 10.01 -4.35
C LYS A 29 8.46 9.27 -3.78
N ASP A 30 8.52 9.10 -2.47
CA ASP A 30 9.60 8.34 -1.81
C ASP A 30 9.55 6.86 -2.23
N VAL A 31 8.36 6.23 -2.22
CA VAL A 31 8.19 4.84 -2.67
C VAL A 31 8.65 4.65 -4.11
N ILE A 32 8.24 5.55 -5.02
CA ILE A 32 8.64 5.54 -6.43
C ILE A 32 10.16 5.69 -6.56
N ALA A 33 10.76 6.65 -5.86
CA ALA A 33 12.21 6.86 -5.89
C ALA A 33 12.98 5.65 -5.33
N TYR A 34 12.50 5.04 -4.23
CA TYR A 34 13.11 3.82 -3.68
C TYR A 34 12.98 2.62 -4.59
N SER A 35 11.97 2.55 -5.46
CA SER A 35 11.80 1.42 -6.38
C SER A 35 13.04 1.20 -7.28
N ARG A 36 13.76 2.29 -7.63
CA ARG A 36 14.99 2.22 -8.44
C ARG A 36 16.13 1.39 -7.84
N TYR A 37 16.09 1.14 -6.54
CA TYR A 37 17.11 0.34 -5.85
C TYR A 37 16.81 -1.15 -5.86
N PHE A 38 15.58 -1.54 -6.26
CA PHE A 38 15.11 -2.91 -6.12
C PHE A 38 14.59 -3.53 -7.40
N VAL A 39 13.99 -2.72 -8.31
CA VAL A 39 13.44 -3.25 -9.57
C VAL A 39 14.56 -3.78 -10.45
N GLU A 40 14.45 -5.04 -10.86
CA GLU A 40 15.42 -5.77 -11.67
C GLU A 40 14.75 -6.39 -12.89
N ASP A 41 15.53 -6.56 -13.99
CA ASP A 41 15.06 -7.26 -15.19
C ASP A 41 14.67 -8.70 -14.88
N ASP A 42 13.70 -9.21 -15.63
CA ASP A 42 13.17 -10.58 -15.52
C ASP A 42 12.60 -10.94 -14.14
N THR A 43 12.14 -9.94 -13.38
CA THR A 43 11.50 -10.12 -12.06
C THR A 43 10.09 -9.54 -12.03
N ASP A 44 9.33 -9.93 -11.00
CA ASP A 44 8.02 -9.37 -10.72
C ASP A 44 8.11 -8.18 -9.74
N VAL A 45 7.37 -7.13 -10.06
CA VAL A 45 7.11 -5.95 -9.21
C VAL A 45 5.63 -5.96 -8.87
N VAL A 46 5.29 -6.27 -7.61
CA VAL A 46 3.89 -6.49 -7.21
C VAL A 46 3.37 -5.36 -6.32
N ASP A 47 2.26 -4.74 -6.71
CA ASP A 47 1.56 -3.68 -5.94
C ASP A 47 0.26 -4.23 -5.35
N ILE A 48 0.24 -4.43 -4.02
CA ILE A 48 -0.87 -5.03 -3.27
C ILE A 48 -1.91 -3.97 -2.93
N GLY A 49 -3.15 -4.16 -3.36
CA GLY A 49 -4.22 -3.20 -3.22
C GLY A 49 -3.94 -1.96 -4.06
N CYS A 50 -3.64 -2.19 -5.34
CA CYS A 50 -3.18 -1.15 -6.28
C CYS A 50 -4.24 -0.09 -6.58
N SER A 51 -5.50 -0.27 -6.15
CA SER A 51 -6.58 0.71 -6.26
C SER A 51 -6.81 1.16 -7.71
N THR A 52 -6.45 2.40 -8.07
CA THR A 52 -6.54 2.92 -9.45
C THR A 52 -5.35 2.51 -10.33
N GLY A 53 -4.37 1.77 -9.81
CA GLY A 53 -3.13 1.38 -10.48
C GLY A 53 -2.13 2.52 -10.67
N LYS A 54 -2.35 3.67 -10.02
CA LYS A 54 -1.50 4.88 -10.17
C LYS A 54 -0.05 4.63 -9.72
N LEU A 55 0.13 3.95 -8.58
CA LEU A 55 1.46 3.64 -8.06
C LEU A 55 2.18 2.62 -8.95
N THR A 56 1.48 1.54 -9.36
CA THR A 56 2.02 0.53 -10.28
C THR A 56 2.56 1.17 -11.56
N GLN A 57 1.77 2.06 -12.20
CA GLN A 57 2.18 2.81 -13.39
C GLN A 57 3.40 3.71 -13.09
N ALA A 58 3.38 4.45 -11.98
CA ALA A 58 4.45 5.38 -11.65
C ALA A 58 5.79 4.67 -11.36
N ILE A 59 5.75 3.48 -10.74
CA ILE A 59 6.95 2.64 -10.55
C ILE A 59 7.48 2.15 -11.90
N LEU A 60 6.62 1.72 -12.81
CA LEU A 60 7.02 1.35 -14.17
C LEU A 60 7.72 2.52 -14.88
N GLU A 61 7.09 3.70 -14.89
CA GLU A 61 7.62 4.89 -15.55
C GLU A 61 8.95 5.35 -14.95
N GLU A 62 9.14 5.23 -13.64
CA GLU A 62 10.39 5.57 -12.95
C GLU A 62 11.55 4.64 -13.33
N ASN A 63 11.27 3.37 -13.65
CA ASN A 63 12.30 2.36 -13.87
C ASN A 63 12.59 2.05 -15.36
N GLN A 64 11.82 2.59 -16.28
CA GLN A 64 11.89 2.29 -17.72
C GLN A 64 13.22 2.68 -18.40
N ASP A 65 14.05 3.48 -17.76
CA ASP A 65 15.36 3.92 -18.31
C ASP A 65 16.50 2.94 -17.99
N HIS A 66 16.29 1.97 -17.09
CA HIS A 66 17.32 1.02 -16.67
C HIS A 66 16.83 -0.42 -16.50
N CYS A 67 15.51 -0.66 -16.50
CA CYS A 67 14.91 -1.97 -16.40
C CYS A 67 13.88 -2.14 -17.52
N TYR A 68 14.07 -3.14 -18.38
CA TYR A 68 13.30 -3.28 -19.63
C TYR A 68 12.35 -4.47 -19.62
N ASN A 69 12.60 -5.48 -18.78
CA ASN A 69 11.88 -6.77 -18.78
C ASN A 69 11.19 -7.11 -17.46
N ALA A 70 11.05 -6.15 -16.52
CA ALA A 70 10.29 -6.41 -15.30
C ALA A 70 8.78 -6.53 -15.60
N ASN A 71 8.10 -7.40 -14.85
CA ASN A 71 6.66 -7.55 -14.89
C ASN A 71 6.01 -6.73 -13.77
N TYR A 72 5.18 -5.76 -14.11
CA TYR A 72 4.49 -4.91 -13.13
C TYR A 72 3.07 -5.43 -12.91
N VAL A 73 2.79 -5.90 -11.71
CA VAL A 73 1.53 -6.58 -11.37
C VAL A 73 0.82 -5.82 -10.25
N GLY A 74 -0.31 -5.19 -10.57
CA GLY A 74 -1.20 -4.61 -9.56
C GLY A 74 -2.29 -5.61 -9.16
N VAL A 75 -2.46 -5.89 -7.87
CA VAL A 75 -3.50 -6.80 -7.36
C VAL A 75 -4.56 -6.01 -6.60
N GLU A 76 -5.84 -6.13 -6.99
CA GLU A 76 -6.95 -5.40 -6.37
C GLU A 76 -8.20 -6.28 -6.24
N ILE A 77 -8.75 -6.34 -5.02
CA ILE A 77 -9.96 -7.10 -4.73
C ILE A 77 -11.25 -6.26 -4.91
N ALA A 78 -11.15 -4.94 -4.76
CA ALA A 78 -12.33 -4.07 -4.72
C ALA A 78 -12.84 -3.74 -6.12
N GLU A 79 -14.03 -4.25 -6.46
CA GLU A 79 -14.67 -4.08 -7.77
C GLU A 79 -14.85 -2.60 -8.18
N GLY A 80 -14.96 -1.69 -7.21
CA GLY A 80 -15.09 -0.25 -7.46
C GLY A 80 -13.92 0.36 -8.24
N PHE A 81 -12.76 -0.29 -8.27
CA PHE A 81 -11.58 0.16 -9.02
C PHE A 81 -11.42 -0.50 -10.40
N TYR A 82 -12.12 -1.59 -10.68
CA TYR A 82 -11.88 -2.39 -11.89
C TYR A 82 -11.98 -1.59 -13.18
N LYS A 83 -12.96 -0.68 -13.28
CA LYS A 83 -13.12 0.18 -14.46
C LYS A 83 -11.93 1.14 -14.68
N ASP A 84 -11.34 1.63 -13.58
CA ASP A 84 -10.17 2.50 -13.68
C ASP A 84 -8.92 1.70 -14.02
N LEU A 85 -8.79 0.49 -13.48
CA LEU A 85 -7.70 -0.43 -13.82
C LEU A 85 -7.73 -0.82 -15.30
N ASP A 86 -8.91 -1.11 -15.86
CA ASP A 86 -9.06 -1.40 -17.31
C ASP A 86 -8.63 -0.20 -18.17
N LYS A 87 -9.01 1.02 -17.78
CA LYS A 87 -8.57 2.24 -18.47
C LYS A 87 -7.07 2.47 -18.33
N ARG A 88 -6.53 2.24 -17.13
CA ARG A 88 -5.09 2.40 -16.86
C ARG A 88 -4.28 1.39 -17.65
N HIS A 89 -4.66 0.13 -17.65
CA HIS A 89 -4.02 -0.91 -18.45
C HIS A 89 -3.97 -0.51 -19.93
N THR A 90 -5.10 -0.07 -20.49
CA THR A 90 -5.15 0.40 -21.88
C THR A 90 -4.20 1.58 -22.11
N ASN A 91 -4.19 2.57 -21.21
CA ASN A 91 -3.33 3.74 -21.34
C ASN A 91 -1.85 3.37 -21.27
N VAL A 92 -1.45 2.58 -20.27
CA VAL A 92 -0.04 2.15 -20.08
C VAL A 92 0.43 1.35 -21.28
N THR A 93 -0.36 0.41 -21.80
CA THR A 93 -0.03 -0.40 -22.97
C THR A 93 0.15 0.44 -24.24
N LEU A 94 -0.63 1.53 -24.39
CA LEU A 94 -0.50 2.45 -25.51
C LEU A 94 0.73 3.34 -25.42
N THR A 95 1.08 3.80 -24.22
CA THR A 95 2.22 4.71 -24.00
C THR A 95 3.54 3.97 -23.84
N ASN A 96 3.50 2.72 -23.36
CA ASN A 96 4.68 1.87 -23.12
C ASN A 96 4.43 0.46 -23.69
N PRO A 97 4.40 0.28 -25.03
CA PRO A 97 3.96 -0.96 -25.67
C PRO A 97 4.90 -2.16 -25.43
N TRP A 98 6.07 -1.93 -24.89
CA TRP A 98 7.07 -2.96 -24.51
C TRP A 98 7.02 -3.31 -23.03
N ALA A 99 6.26 -2.60 -22.22
CA ALA A 99 6.18 -2.87 -20.79
C ALA A 99 5.21 -4.01 -20.50
N ASN A 100 5.61 -4.92 -19.63
CA ASN A 100 4.75 -5.97 -19.11
C ASN A 100 3.99 -5.42 -17.89
N VAL A 101 2.72 -5.10 -18.07
CA VAL A 101 1.84 -4.62 -16.97
C VAL A 101 0.55 -5.43 -16.96
N GLU A 102 0.15 -5.85 -15.77
CA GLU A 102 -1.08 -6.58 -15.52
C GLU A 102 -1.81 -6.06 -14.28
N PHE A 103 -3.14 -6.06 -14.31
CA PHE A 103 -3.98 -5.79 -13.14
C PHE A 103 -4.85 -7.01 -12.84
N VAL A 104 -4.48 -7.72 -11.77
CA VAL A 104 -5.15 -8.93 -11.29
C VAL A 104 -6.30 -8.54 -10.37
N LYS A 105 -7.52 -8.92 -10.75
CA LYS A 105 -8.76 -8.64 -10.01
C LYS A 105 -9.07 -9.81 -9.07
N ASP A 106 -8.30 -9.94 -7.98
CA ASP A 106 -8.41 -11.04 -7.03
C ASP A 106 -7.98 -10.61 -5.61
N ASP A 107 -8.25 -11.51 -4.66
CA ASP A 107 -7.80 -11.38 -3.28
C ASP A 107 -6.31 -11.76 -3.17
N ILE A 108 -5.52 -10.89 -2.57
CA ILE A 108 -4.07 -11.12 -2.38
C ILE A 108 -3.76 -12.42 -1.62
N ARG A 109 -4.70 -12.96 -0.85
CA ARG A 109 -4.55 -14.24 -0.16
C ARG A 109 -4.43 -15.42 -1.14
N ASN A 110 -5.00 -15.27 -2.33
CA ASN A 110 -4.94 -16.28 -3.41
C ASN A 110 -3.73 -16.07 -4.34
N PHE A 111 -3.13 -14.89 -4.30
CA PHE A 111 -2.00 -14.53 -5.15
C PHE A 111 -0.72 -15.27 -4.72
N GLU A 112 0.04 -15.74 -5.69
CA GLU A 112 1.34 -16.38 -5.45
C GLU A 112 2.45 -15.43 -5.87
N PHE A 113 3.33 -15.12 -4.92
CA PHE A 113 4.52 -14.31 -5.16
C PHE A 113 5.67 -15.19 -5.59
N ASN A 114 6.25 -14.91 -6.73
CA ASN A 114 7.40 -15.65 -7.25
C ASN A 114 8.39 -14.68 -7.89
N ASN A 115 9.67 -14.88 -7.64
CA ASN A 115 10.72 -14.09 -8.30
C ASN A 115 10.52 -12.57 -8.20
N CYS A 116 10.04 -12.08 -7.05
CA CYS A 116 9.76 -10.65 -6.86
C CYS A 116 11.04 -9.91 -6.47
N SER A 117 11.35 -8.82 -7.17
CA SER A 117 12.38 -7.86 -6.74
C SER A 117 11.81 -6.78 -5.84
N LEU A 118 10.54 -6.42 -6.04
CA LEU A 118 9.83 -5.43 -5.24
C LEU A 118 8.38 -5.84 -4.99
N VAL A 119 7.93 -5.70 -3.75
CA VAL A 119 6.51 -5.77 -3.40
C VAL A 119 6.13 -4.48 -2.68
N THR A 120 5.04 -3.83 -3.08
CA THR A 120 4.49 -2.64 -2.41
C THR A 120 3.13 -2.93 -1.79
N SER A 121 2.81 -2.26 -0.67
CA SER A 121 1.49 -2.31 -0.03
C SER A 121 1.22 -0.99 0.69
N ILE A 122 0.48 -0.09 0.05
CA ILE A 122 0.24 1.25 0.60
C ILE A 122 -1.18 1.34 1.16
N PHE A 123 -1.28 1.33 2.49
CA PHE A 123 -2.52 1.39 3.27
C PHE A 123 -3.53 0.27 2.96
N THR A 124 -3.04 -0.93 2.66
CA THR A 124 -3.87 -2.07 2.24
C THR A 124 -4.00 -3.14 3.33
N LEU A 125 -2.90 -3.63 3.91
CA LEU A 125 -2.94 -4.75 4.86
C LEU A 125 -3.71 -4.41 6.14
N GLN A 126 -3.84 -3.16 6.50
CA GLN A 126 -4.65 -2.70 7.64
C GLN A 126 -6.14 -3.08 7.53
N PHE A 127 -6.64 -3.33 6.31
CA PHE A 127 -8.01 -3.78 6.05
C PHE A 127 -8.15 -5.31 6.07
N MET A 128 -7.03 -6.02 5.97
CA MET A 128 -7.04 -7.48 6.07
C MET A 128 -7.29 -7.93 7.51
N PRO A 129 -8.12 -8.97 7.74
CA PRO A 129 -8.26 -9.56 9.07
C PRO A 129 -6.89 -10.00 9.65
N PRO A 130 -6.57 -9.68 10.92
CA PRO A 130 -5.25 -9.95 11.49
C PRO A 130 -4.78 -11.41 11.36
N ARG A 131 -5.73 -12.37 11.43
CA ARG A 131 -5.42 -13.81 11.29
C ARG A 131 -4.79 -14.21 9.94
N HIS A 132 -4.94 -13.40 8.90
CA HIS A 132 -4.41 -13.69 7.55
C HIS A 132 -3.13 -12.91 7.24
N ARG A 133 -2.79 -11.86 8.01
CA ARG A 133 -1.64 -10.99 7.70
C ARG A 133 -0.33 -11.73 7.74
N LYS A 134 -0.13 -12.61 8.74
CA LYS A 134 1.11 -13.39 8.88
C LYS A 134 1.35 -14.30 7.68
N ASP A 135 0.30 -14.98 7.21
CA ASP A 135 0.40 -15.87 6.05
C ASP A 135 0.77 -15.09 4.79
N VAL A 136 0.13 -13.92 4.55
CA VAL A 136 0.44 -13.06 3.41
C VAL A 136 1.86 -12.49 3.52
N LEU A 137 2.29 -12.02 4.69
CA LEU A 137 3.66 -11.53 4.89
C LEU A 137 4.70 -12.64 4.66
N SER A 138 4.41 -13.89 5.08
CA SER A 138 5.26 -15.04 4.81
C SER A 138 5.31 -15.38 3.31
N LYS A 139 4.20 -15.29 2.59
CA LYS A 139 4.18 -15.45 1.13
C LYS A 139 5.03 -14.36 0.45
N ILE A 140 4.90 -13.10 0.87
CA ILE A 140 5.72 -11.99 0.36
C ILE A 140 7.20 -12.27 0.57
N TYR A 141 7.60 -12.61 1.81
CA TYR A 141 8.99 -12.91 2.13
C TYR A 141 9.56 -14.04 1.28
N ASN A 142 8.80 -15.14 1.14
CA ASN A 142 9.24 -16.30 0.38
C ASN A 142 9.34 -16.00 -1.12
N GLY A 143 8.44 -15.18 -1.67
CA GLY A 143 8.43 -14.79 -3.08
C GLY A 143 9.44 -13.72 -3.47
N LEU A 144 9.95 -12.94 -2.51
CA LEU A 144 11.01 -11.98 -2.75
C LEU A 144 12.34 -12.69 -3.05
N ASN A 145 13.10 -12.14 -3.98
CA ASN A 145 14.49 -12.51 -4.22
C ASN A 145 15.40 -12.02 -3.08
N ASP A 146 16.57 -12.62 -2.91
CA ASP A 146 17.58 -12.11 -1.99
C ASP A 146 17.98 -10.69 -2.38
N GLY A 147 17.89 -9.75 -1.42
CA GLY A 147 18.09 -8.33 -1.68
C GLY A 147 16.84 -7.59 -2.17
N GLY A 148 15.77 -8.28 -2.51
CA GLY A 148 14.48 -7.68 -2.83
C GLY A 148 13.80 -7.04 -1.63
N ALA A 149 12.84 -6.14 -1.86
CA ALA A 149 12.21 -5.35 -0.81
C ALA A 149 10.68 -5.46 -0.77
N PHE A 150 10.17 -5.38 0.45
CA PHE A 150 8.78 -5.08 0.74
C PHE A 150 8.67 -3.63 1.24
N ILE A 151 8.09 -2.73 0.44
CA ILE A 151 7.82 -1.34 0.82
C ILE A 151 6.35 -1.21 1.18
N PHE A 152 6.07 -0.78 2.40
CA PHE A 152 4.69 -0.70 2.86
C PHE A 152 4.41 0.59 3.63
N ALA A 153 3.13 0.96 3.68
CA ALA A 153 2.64 1.98 4.58
C ALA A 153 1.34 1.54 5.24
N GLU A 154 1.22 1.79 6.54
CA GLU A 154 0.10 1.37 7.36
C GLU A 154 -0.34 2.48 8.33
N LYS A 155 -1.64 2.52 8.64
CA LYS A 155 -2.13 3.22 9.83
C LYS A 155 -1.76 2.39 11.05
N THR A 156 -1.18 3.02 12.06
CA THR A 156 -0.81 2.39 13.32
C THR A 156 -1.64 2.92 14.48
N VAL A 157 -1.61 2.22 15.60
CA VAL A 157 -2.05 2.71 16.90
C VAL A 157 -0.85 2.83 17.82
N CYS A 158 -0.89 3.79 18.74
CA CYS A 158 0.14 3.93 19.76
C CYS A 158 -0.07 2.90 20.86
N GLU A 159 1.02 2.47 21.47
CA GLU A 159 0.99 1.59 22.65
C GLU A 159 0.53 2.35 23.90
N ASP A 160 0.90 3.63 23.99
CA ASP A 160 0.45 4.51 25.08
C ASP A 160 -0.87 5.21 24.72
N PRO A 161 -1.94 5.05 25.52
CA PRO A 161 -3.25 5.64 25.22
C PRO A 161 -3.25 7.16 25.16
N ARG A 162 -2.44 7.83 25.99
CA ARG A 162 -2.35 9.29 26.01
C ARG A 162 -1.70 9.81 24.71
N MET A 163 -0.66 9.13 24.25
CA MET A 163 -0.03 9.44 22.96
C MET A 163 -1.02 9.20 21.81
N GLN A 164 -1.81 8.14 21.89
CA GLN A 164 -2.85 7.86 20.90
C GLN A 164 -3.86 9.01 20.81
N ASP A 165 -4.35 9.50 21.94
CA ASP A 165 -5.32 10.61 21.97
C ASP A 165 -4.71 11.88 21.37
N MET A 166 -3.51 12.27 21.80
CA MET A 166 -2.80 13.45 21.30
C MET A 166 -2.65 13.43 19.78
N ILE A 167 -2.19 12.31 19.24
CA ILE A 167 -1.96 12.16 17.80
C ILE A 167 -3.29 12.12 17.04
N THR A 168 -4.31 11.47 17.59
CA THR A 168 -5.64 11.38 16.97
C THR A 168 -6.29 12.77 16.87
N PHE A 169 -6.27 13.57 17.92
CA PHE A 169 -6.83 14.92 17.88
C PHE A 169 -6.06 15.83 16.93
N ASN A 170 -4.73 15.77 16.93
CA ASN A 170 -3.91 16.50 15.96
C ASN A 170 -4.20 16.10 14.51
N TYR A 171 -4.46 14.82 14.27
CA TYR A 171 -4.90 14.32 12.96
C TYR A 171 -6.28 14.85 12.55
N TYR A 172 -7.23 14.94 13.47
CA TYR A 172 -8.55 15.51 13.20
C TYR A 172 -8.46 17.02 12.94
N ASP A 173 -7.61 17.74 13.65
CA ASP A 173 -7.37 19.17 13.39
C ASP A 173 -6.85 19.38 11.96
N TYR A 174 -5.89 18.56 11.51
CA TYR A 174 -5.43 18.59 10.12
C TYR A 174 -6.57 18.31 9.11
N LYS A 175 -7.42 17.31 9.40
CA LYS A 175 -8.52 16.95 8.48
C LYS A 175 -9.58 18.06 8.36
N ARG A 176 -9.75 18.88 9.37
CA ARG A 176 -10.70 20.01 9.37
C ARG A 176 -10.38 21.09 8.33
N ASP A 177 -9.19 21.12 7.81
CA ASP A 177 -8.85 22.01 6.69
C ASP A 177 -9.62 21.69 5.41
N ASN A 178 -10.07 20.41 5.25
CA ASN A 178 -10.71 19.94 4.03
C ASN A 178 -12.07 19.24 4.26
N PHE A 179 -12.41 18.86 5.50
CA PHE A 179 -13.60 18.08 5.82
C PHE A 179 -14.33 18.66 7.03
N THR A 180 -15.66 18.53 7.06
CA THR A 180 -16.43 18.88 8.25
C THR A 180 -16.19 17.89 9.39
N THR A 181 -16.47 18.31 10.64
CA THR A 181 -16.36 17.41 11.80
C THR A 181 -17.29 16.18 11.65
N GLU A 182 -18.46 16.36 11.07
CA GLU A 182 -19.44 15.29 10.83
C GLU A 182 -18.88 14.26 9.84
N ASP A 183 -18.34 14.70 8.69
CA ASP A 183 -17.70 13.84 7.71
C ASP A 183 -16.56 13.02 8.32
N ILE A 184 -15.71 13.68 9.14
CA ILE A 184 -14.60 13.01 9.82
C ILE A 184 -15.12 11.91 10.76
N MET A 185 -16.14 12.20 11.58
CA MET A 185 -16.68 11.24 12.54
C MET A 185 -17.41 10.08 11.85
N ASP A 186 -18.16 10.32 10.80
CA ASP A 186 -18.85 9.28 10.05
C ASP A 186 -17.87 8.37 9.31
N LYS A 187 -16.81 8.94 8.74
CA LYS A 187 -15.72 8.15 8.16
C LYS A 187 -15.02 7.29 9.19
N GLU A 188 -14.71 7.84 10.37
CA GLU A 188 -14.07 7.07 11.45
C GLU A 188 -14.96 5.95 11.96
N ARG A 189 -16.28 6.15 12.09
CA ARG A 189 -17.24 5.08 12.46
C ARG A 189 -17.21 3.95 11.44
N THR A 190 -17.24 4.29 10.16
CA THR A 190 -17.19 3.33 9.06
C THR A 190 -15.88 2.54 9.09
N LEU A 191 -14.75 3.22 9.19
CA LEU A 191 -13.42 2.60 9.18
C LEU A 191 -13.16 1.68 10.38
N ARG A 192 -13.75 1.94 11.56
CA ARG A 192 -13.61 1.09 12.75
C ARG A 192 -14.06 -0.35 12.53
N HIS A 193 -15.03 -0.59 11.68
CA HIS A 193 -15.49 -1.95 11.37
C HIS A 193 -14.54 -2.68 10.44
N MET A 194 -13.89 -1.98 9.55
CA MET A 194 -13.09 -2.52 8.45
C MET A 194 -11.62 -2.61 8.79
N MET A 195 -11.08 -1.53 9.37
CA MET A 195 -9.66 -1.39 9.63
C MET A 195 -9.30 -1.95 11.01
N LYS A 196 -8.23 -2.71 11.07
CA LYS A 196 -7.65 -3.27 12.29
C LYS A 196 -6.17 -2.90 12.35
N PRO A 197 -5.84 -1.63 12.66
CA PRO A 197 -4.45 -1.20 12.69
C PRO A 197 -3.68 -1.90 13.81
N ASN A 198 -2.42 -2.21 13.55
CA ASN A 198 -1.47 -2.73 14.53
C ASN A 198 -0.69 -1.59 15.18
N THR A 199 -0.06 -1.86 16.33
CA THR A 199 1.04 -1.02 16.81
C THR A 199 2.26 -1.22 15.94
N TRP A 200 3.24 -0.30 16.03
CA TRP A 200 4.50 -0.46 15.31
C TRP A 200 5.25 -1.73 15.74
N SER A 201 5.27 -2.03 17.03
CA SER A 201 5.90 -3.24 17.58
C SER A 201 5.23 -4.53 17.06
N GLU A 202 3.90 -4.53 16.91
CA GLU A 202 3.19 -5.67 16.31
C GLU A 202 3.52 -5.84 14.82
N ILE A 203 3.69 -4.74 14.07
CA ILE A 203 4.11 -4.79 12.66
C ILE A 203 5.51 -5.41 12.56
N LEU A 204 6.47 -4.93 13.35
CA LEU A 204 7.83 -5.49 13.39
C LEU A 204 7.82 -6.97 13.76
N HIS A 205 7.05 -7.35 14.79
CA HIS A 205 6.91 -8.75 15.17
C HIS A 205 6.34 -9.62 14.04
N ASN A 206 5.33 -9.14 13.33
CA ASN A 206 4.73 -9.89 12.23
C ASN A 206 5.70 -10.06 11.06
N LEU A 207 6.50 -9.03 10.74
CA LEU A 207 7.56 -9.10 9.73
C LEU A 207 8.67 -10.09 10.15
N TYR A 208 9.09 -10.03 11.41
CA TYR A 208 10.08 -10.97 11.95
C TYR A 208 9.60 -12.42 11.85
N VAL A 209 8.37 -12.70 12.25
CA VAL A 209 7.76 -14.04 12.15
C VAL A 209 7.64 -14.50 10.68
N ALA A 210 7.44 -13.57 9.74
CA ALA A 210 7.43 -13.87 8.32
C ALA A 210 8.79 -14.19 7.71
N GLY A 211 9.89 -13.81 8.40
CA GLY A 211 11.27 -14.10 8.00
C GLY A 211 12.17 -12.87 7.81
N PHE A 212 11.62 -11.65 7.88
CA PHE A 212 12.44 -10.44 7.75
C PHE A 212 13.32 -10.22 8.99
N ASP A 213 14.58 -9.85 8.78
CA ASP A 213 15.48 -9.42 9.86
C ASP A 213 15.04 -8.02 10.35
N GLU A 214 14.84 -7.87 11.66
CA GLU A 214 14.41 -6.59 12.26
C GLU A 214 15.38 -5.43 11.95
N TYR A 215 16.68 -5.71 11.81
CA TYR A 215 17.70 -4.71 11.46
C TYR A 215 17.62 -4.25 9.99
N LYS A 216 16.92 -5.01 9.15
CA LYS A 216 16.66 -4.68 7.75
C LYS A 216 15.29 -4.04 7.53
N VAL A 217 14.55 -3.72 8.60
CA VAL A 217 13.27 -3.00 8.54
C VAL A 217 13.47 -1.57 9.00
N GLN A 218 13.31 -0.61 8.09
CA GLN A 218 13.54 0.81 8.38
C GLN A 218 12.34 1.68 8.01
N PRO A 219 11.77 2.46 8.97
CA PRO A 219 10.79 3.46 8.64
C PRO A 219 11.49 4.62 7.91
N PHE A 220 10.94 5.05 6.78
CA PHE A 220 11.42 6.19 6.00
C PHE A 220 10.44 7.36 6.03
N TRP A 221 9.17 7.11 6.37
CA TRP A 221 8.14 8.14 6.42
C TRP A 221 7.23 7.92 7.63
N ARG A 222 6.87 9.01 8.30
CA ARG A 222 5.91 8.97 9.42
C ARG A 222 5.12 10.27 9.48
N ASN A 223 3.79 10.15 9.58
CA ASN A 223 2.92 11.29 9.79
C ASN A 223 1.69 10.89 10.62
N HIS A 224 1.45 11.60 11.74
CA HIS A 224 0.43 11.21 12.72
C HIS A 224 0.56 9.72 13.11
N THR A 225 -0.51 8.95 12.91
CA THR A 225 -0.54 7.50 13.15
C THR A 225 -0.11 6.67 11.95
N PHE A 226 0.33 7.29 10.86
CA PHE A 226 0.73 6.58 9.64
C PHE A 226 2.25 6.39 9.60
N VAL A 227 2.69 5.23 9.17
CA VAL A 227 4.11 4.88 9.00
C VAL A 227 4.33 4.25 7.64
N GLY A 228 5.40 4.66 6.95
CA GLY A 228 5.94 4.00 5.76
C GLY A 228 7.30 3.40 6.07
N ALA A 229 7.55 2.17 5.65
CA ALA A 229 8.79 1.45 5.92
C ALA A 229 9.23 0.56 4.76
N ILE A 230 10.51 0.23 4.73
CA ILE A 230 11.14 -0.74 3.83
C ILE A 230 11.62 -1.92 4.66
N ALA A 231 11.32 -3.14 4.22
CA ALA A 231 11.85 -4.39 4.74
C ALA A 231 12.60 -5.12 3.62
N ILE A 232 13.89 -5.37 3.80
CA ILE A 232 14.75 -6.05 2.79
C ILE A 232 14.91 -7.52 3.19
N LYS A 233 14.79 -8.42 2.22
CA LYS A 233 15.07 -9.86 2.39
C LYS A 233 16.56 -10.20 2.51
#